data_b8768cce499f02644e718dbfb392cfba
#
_entry.id   b8768cce499f02644e718dbfb392cfba
#
_cell.length_a   1.000
_cell.length_b   1.000
_cell.length_c   1.000
_cell.angle_alpha   90.00
_cell.angle_beta   90.00
_cell.angle_gamma   90.00
#
_symmetry.space_group_name_H-M   'P 1'
#
loop_
_entity.id
_entity.type
_entity.pdbx_description
1 polymer ?
#
loop_
_entity_poly.entity_id
_entity_poly.type
_entity_poly.pdbx_seq_one_letter_code
_entity_poly.pdbx_strand_id
1 'polypeptide(L)'
;MPKSVLRTVATVSFIALSSTVYAYDLPGLNLGNTSFYDGSPAPAGPGWYLEEYLNYAKANRFNDVNGDKLQLPKQDVDVLAVTTQIIYVGQPMANGAMPGITAINTSLAHVDVDDGLGNTALSSRAGFGDLVIGPFLQLPTITRADGSPLLTQRVEADIAIPVGAYDRNRSINPGSNFWSFNPYYAATYWFSPKWSASGRFMYLWNGKNDDPQAGFGNASDTQAGQALHANLTLQYAVNEQLSLGLNGYWLKQFTDTQVDGHDVSGRKEKVWAIGSGLLYAFNKENVLTVNSYFEQGAENRTEGNKLVLNFLHKL
;
A
#
# COMPACT_ATOMS: atom_id res chain seq x y z
N MET A 1 51.16 -59.08 -12.71
CA MET A 1 50.86 -58.01 -11.74
C MET A 1 49.99 -56.94 -12.45
N PRO A 2 48.71 -56.86 -12.23
CA PRO A 2 47.88 -55.75 -12.82
C PRO A 2 47.86 -54.58 -11.86
N LYS A 3 48.10 -53.41 -12.40
CA LYS A 3 48.03 -52.11 -11.70
C LYS A 3 46.56 -51.70 -11.52
N SER A 4 46.13 -51.58 -10.26
CA SER A 4 44.82 -51.00 -9.89
C SER A 4 44.84 -49.52 -10.11
N VAL A 5 43.94 -48.98 -10.99
CA VAL A 5 43.69 -47.60 -11.18
C VAL A 5 42.55 -47.19 -10.21
N LEU A 6 42.92 -46.46 -9.15
CA LEU A 6 41.98 -45.86 -8.22
C LEU A 6 41.31 -44.67 -8.94
N ARG A 7 40.04 -44.81 -9.28
CA ARG A 7 39.21 -43.67 -9.76
C ARG A 7 38.66 -42.92 -8.54
N THR A 8 39.22 -41.77 -8.28
CA THR A 8 38.66 -40.81 -7.31
C THR A 8 37.40 -40.21 -7.90
N VAL A 9 36.23 -40.56 -7.37
CA VAL A 9 34.97 -39.91 -7.68
C VAL A 9 34.90 -38.66 -6.81
N ALA A 10 35.08 -37.48 -7.41
CA ALA A 10 34.83 -36.19 -6.75
C ALA A 10 33.33 -35.99 -6.69
N THR A 11 32.73 -36.13 -5.50
CA THR A 11 31.36 -35.77 -5.23
C THR A 11 31.29 -34.26 -5.14
N VAL A 12 30.82 -33.61 -6.21
CA VAL A 12 30.48 -32.17 -6.18
C VAL A 12 29.15 -32.06 -5.44
N SER A 13 29.23 -31.71 -4.16
CA SER A 13 28.04 -31.30 -3.41
C SER A 13 27.53 -29.97 -3.96
N PHE A 14 26.47 -30.01 -4.76
CA PHE A 14 25.68 -28.81 -5.07
C PHE A 14 24.98 -28.38 -3.77
N ILE A 15 25.54 -27.40 -3.08
CA ILE A 15 24.81 -26.63 -2.10
C ILE A 15 23.82 -25.79 -2.95
N ALA A 16 22.58 -26.27 -3.09
CA ALA A 16 21.50 -25.47 -3.57
C ALA A 16 21.29 -24.34 -2.53
N LEU A 17 21.89 -23.19 -2.77
CA LEU A 17 21.47 -21.96 -2.17
C LEU A 17 20.07 -21.70 -2.73
N SER A 18 19.04 -22.20 -2.05
CA SER A 18 17.67 -21.76 -2.26
C SER A 18 17.60 -20.30 -1.80
N SER A 19 17.94 -19.38 -2.70
CA SER A 19 17.54 -17.99 -2.56
C SER A 19 16.02 -17.98 -2.72
N THR A 20 15.31 -18.14 -1.61
CA THR A 20 13.87 -17.93 -1.57
C THR A 20 13.63 -16.46 -1.91
N VAL A 21 13.17 -16.19 -3.12
CA VAL A 21 12.66 -14.88 -3.48
C VAL A 21 11.39 -14.71 -2.67
N TYR A 22 11.44 -13.85 -1.67
CA TYR A 22 10.31 -13.55 -0.83
C TYR A 22 9.39 -12.59 -1.59
N ALA A 23 8.17 -13.02 -1.85
CA ALA A 23 7.07 -12.13 -2.22
C ALA A 23 6.65 -11.30 -1.01
N TYR A 24 5.89 -10.25 -1.24
CA TYR A 24 5.31 -9.43 -0.18
C TYR A 24 4.54 -10.30 0.82
N ASP A 25 4.86 -10.18 2.11
CA ASP A 25 4.10 -10.83 3.18
C ASP A 25 2.90 -9.97 3.59
N LEU A 26 3.05 -8.64 3.50
CA LEU A 26 2.00 -7.69 3.83
C LEU A 26 0.90 -7.66 2.75
N PRO A 27 -0.36 -7.37 3.12
CA PRO A 27 -1.46 -7.18 2.16
C PRO A 27 -1.24 -5.93 1.31
N GLY A 28 -2.10 -5.71 0.32
CA GLY A 28 -2.13 -4.45 -0.42
C GLY A 28 -2.35 -3.26 0.49
N LEU A 29 -1.48 -2.25 0.42
CA LEU A 29 -1.47 -1.09 1.31
C LEU A 29 -1.77 0.21 0.58
N ASN A 30 -2.36 1.16 1.31
CA ASN A 30 -2.49 2.54 0.88
C ASN A 30 -1.13 3.26 0.99
N LEU A 31 -0.25 3.05 0.00
CA LEU A 31 1.02 3.77 -0.12
C LEU A 31 0.90 4.82 -1.23
N GLY A 32 0.72 6.09 -0.84
CA GLY A 32 0.64 7.22 -1.78
C GLY A 32 -0.69 7.39 -2.52
N ASN A 33 -1.74 6.62 -2.21
CA ASN A 33 -3.06 6.86 -2.82
C ASN A 33 -3.69 8.14 -2.27
N THR A 34 -3.54 8.42 -0.98
CA THR A 34 -4.04 9.65 -0.35
C THR A 34 -2.95 10.69 -0.23
N SER A 35 -3.31 11.98 -0.37
CA SER A 35 -2.35 13.08 -0.42
C SER A 35 -2.98 14.40 0.05
N PHE A 36 -3.40 15.25 -0.90
CA PHE A 36 -3.91 16.60 -0.64
C PHE A 36 -5.12 16.61 0.31
N TYR A 37 -5.08 17.51 1.29
CA TYR A 37 -6.17 17.78 2.24
C TYR A 37 -6.70 16.53 2.96
N ASP A 38 -5.83 15.50 3.12
CA ASP A 38 -6.21 14.26 3.82
C ASP A 38 -6.61 14.57 5.28
N GLY A 39 -7.68 13.94 5.75
CA GLY A 39 -8.29 14.30 7.05
C GLY A 39 -9.20 15.52 7.01
N SER A 40 -9.39 16.17 5.86
CA SER A 40 -10.36 17.25 5.71
C SER A 40 -11.78 16.73 5.48
N PRO A 41 -12.81 17.53 5.85
CA PRO A 41 -14.19 17.19 5.49
C PRO A 41 -14.37 17.08 3.99
N ALA A 42 -15.31 16.23 3.58
CA ALA A 42 -15.68 16.08 2.18
C ALA A 42 -16.08 17.43 1.57
N PRO A 43 -15.54 17.82 0.39
CA PRO A 43 -15.64 19.20 -0.10
C PRO A 43 -17.07 19.64 -0.41
N ALA A 44 -17.97 18.73 -0.77
CA ALA A 44 -19.39 19.02 -1.02
C ALA A 44 -20.30 18.63 0.18
N GLY A 45 -19.73 18.37 1.37
CA GLY A 45 -20.46 18.08 2.61
C GLY A 45 -21.05 16.66 2.69
N PRO A 46 -22.06 16.43 3.54
CA PRO A 46 -22.66 15.11 3.72
C PRO A 46 -23.24 14.51 2.43
N GLY A 47 -23.25 13.18 2.34
CA GLY A 47 -23.78 12.44 1.19
C GLY A 47 -22.92 11.28 0.77
N TRP A 48 -23.23 10.73 -0.39
CA TRP A 48 -22.49 9.64 -1.01
C TRP A 48 -21.45 10.17 -1.98
N TYR A 49 -20.29 9.50 -2.00
CA TYR A 49 -19.19 9.79 -2.91
C TYR A 49 -18.69 8.50 -3.53
N LEU A 50 -18.28 8.61 -4.79
CA LEU A 50 -17.48 7.62 -5.49
C LEU A 50 -16.08 8.17 -5.66
N GLU A 51 -15.09 7.37 -5.31
CA GLU A 51 -13.68 7.73 -5.50
C GLU A 51 -12.97 6.59 -6.23
N GLU A 52 -12.38 6.92 -7.39
CA GLU A 52 -11.70 5.96 -8.25
C GLU A 52 -10.22 6.29 -8.32
N TYR A 53 -9.38 5.27 -8.09
CA TYR A 53 -7.93 5.38 -8.24
C TYR A 53 -7.45 4.48 -9.36
N LEU A 54 -6.64 5.03 -10.24
CA LEU A 54 -5.84 4.28 -11.20
C LEU A 54 -4.38 4.34 -10.75
N ASN A 55 -3.84 3.20 -10.35
CA ASN A 55 -2.48 3.05 -9.85
C ASN A 55 -1.64 2.30 -10.89
N TYR A 56 -0.65 2.98 -11.47
CA TYR A 56 0.37 2.35 -12.29
C TYR A 56 1.69 2.34 -11.56
N ALA A 57 2.26 1.15 -11.35
CA ALA A 57 3.55 0.98 -10.70
C ALA A 57 4.48 0.17 -11.61
N LYS A 58 5.71 0.64 -11.75
CA LYS A 58 6.78 -0.04 -12.46
C LYS A 58 8.00 -0.16 -11.57
N ALA A 59 8.43 -1.39 -11.31
CA ALA A 59 9.64 -1.68 -10.55
C ALA A 59 10.63 -2.47 -11.40
N ASN A 60 11.91 -2.17 -11.25
CA ASN A 60 13.00 -2.83 -11.96
C ASN A 60 14.09 -3.33 -11.00
N ARG A 61 13.73 -3.41 -9.73
CA ARG A 61 14.60 -3.84 -8.66
C ARG A 61 13.80 -4.60 -7.60
N PHE A 62 14.27 -5.81 -7.26
CA PHE A 62 13.84 -6.59 -6.10
C PHE A 62 14.95 -6.55 -5.08
N ASN A 63 14.64 -6.16 -3.86
CA ASN A 63 15.63 -6.03 -2.81
C ASN A 63 15.47 -7.12 -1.75
N ASP A 64 16.60 -7.55 -1.21
CA ASP A 64 16.67 -8.47 -0.08
C ASP A 64 16.46 -7.75 1.27
N VAL A 65 16.70 -8.45 2.36
CA VAL A 65 16.60 -7.94 3.74
C VAL A 65 17.53 -6.77 4.05
N ASN A 66 18.63 -6.61 3.33
CA ASN A 66 19.60 -5.54 3.50
C ASN A 66 19.34 -4.36 2.55
N GLY A 67 18.35 -4.48 1.66
CA GLY A 67 18.09 -3.52 0.59
C GLY A 67 19.01 -3.70 -0.62
N ASP A 68 19.75 -4.80 -0.69
CA ASP A 68 20.59 -5.12 -1.83
C ASP A 68 19.76 -5.75 -2.95
N LYS A 69 20.07 -5.38 -4.19
CA LYS A 69 19.39 -5.91 -5.37
C LYS A 69 19.62 -7.43 -5.48
N LEU A 70 18.53 -8.21 -5.59
CA LEU A 70 18.61 -9.65 -5.83
C LEU A 70 19.34 -9.96 -7.13
N GLN A 71 20.05 -11.11 -7.16
CA GLN A 71 20.80 -11.58 -8.30
C GLN A 71 19.91 -12.41 -9.24
N LEU A 72 18.90 -11.75 -9.85
CA LEU A 72 18.03 -12.34 -10.87
C LEU A 72 18.47 -11.87 -12.26
N PRO A 73 18.34 -12.70 -13.33
CA PRO A 73 18.71 -12.30 -14.68
C PRO A 73 17.94 -11.10 -15.20
N LYS A 74 16.68 -10.96 -14.80
CA LYS A 74 15.81 -9.82 -15.06
C LYS A 74 14.96 -9.50 -13.85
N GLN A 75 14.53 -8.25 -13.71
CA GLN A 75 13.73 -7.78 -12.58
C GLN A 75 12.79 -6.67 -13.08
N ASP A 76 11.73 -7.06 -13.76
CA ASP A 76 10.70 -6.13 -14.21
C ASP A 76 9.35 -6.53 -13.60
N VAL A 77 8.66 -5.56 -13.03
CA VAL A 77 7.26 -5.68 -12.59
C VAL A 77 6.50 -4.45 -13.06
N ASP A 78 5.44 -4.69 -13.79
CA ASP A 78 4.47 -3.68 -14.20
C ASP A 78 3.12 -4.04 -13.59
N VAL A 79 2.52 -3.13 -12.81
CA VAL A 79 1.23 -3.33 -12.15
C VAL A 79 0.30 -2.19 -12.51
N LEU A 80 -0.89 -2.54 -12.97
CA LEU A 80 -2.02 -1.64 -13.08
C LEU A 80 -3.11 -2.10 -12.11
N ALA A 81 -3.37 -1.29 -11.08
CA ALA A 81 -4.45 -1.53 -10.13
C ALA A 81 -5.51 -0.44 -10.22
N VAL A 82 -6.76 -0.86 -10.08
CA VAL A 82 -7.93 0.03 -9.97
C VAL A 82 -8.50 -0.12 -8.57
N THR A 83 -8.63 1.00 -7.85
CA THR A 83 -9.27 1.02 -6.54
C THR A 83 -10.56 1.81 -6.64
N THR A 84 -11.68 1.14 -6.37
CA THR A 84 -12.99 1.76 -6.25
C THR A 84 -13.31 1.93 -4.77
N GLN A 85 -13.64 3.14 -4.37
CA GLN A 85 -14.04 3.48 -3.00
C GLN A 85 -15.41 4.17 -3.01
N ILE A 86 -16.36 3.62 -2.27
CA ILE A 86 -17.66 4.24 -2.00
C ILE A 86 -17.62 4.78 -0.58
N ILE A 87 -17.98 6.06 -0.42
CA ILE A 87 -17.93 6.76 0.86
C ILE A 87 -19.30 7.32 1.17
N TYR A 88 -19.80 7.07 2.37
CA TYR A 88 -20.95 7.76 2.93
C TYR A 88 -20.50 8.69 4.06
N VAL A 89 -20.80 9.98 3.93
CA VAL A 89 -20.58 11.01 4.95
C VAL A 89 -21.92 11.37 5.57
N GLY A 90 -22.09 11.11 6.86
CA GLY A 90 -23.29 11.39 7.61
C GLY A 90 -23.46 12.87 7.94
N GLN A 91 -24.64 13.24 8.43
CA GLN A 91 -24.92 14.59 8.90
C GLN A 91 -24.11 14.95 10.15
N PRO A 92 -23.77 16.23 10.35
CA PRO A 92 -23.09 16.66 11.57
C PRO A 92 -23.89 16.32 12.83
N MET A 93 -23.20 15.75 13.81
CA MET A 93 -23.72 15.57 15.15
C MET A 93 -23.75 16.91 15.92
N ALA A 94 -24.36 16.91 17.12
CA ALA A 94 -24.48 18.12 17.95
C ALA A 94 -23.10 18.76 18.31
N ASN A 95 -22.03 17.98 18.36
CA ASN A 95 -20.66 18.43 18.58
C ASN A 95 -19.92 18.84 17.29
N GLY A 96 -20.60 18.81 16.13
CA GLY A 96 -20.04 19.14 14.82
C GLY A 96 -19.24 18.04 14.14
N ALA A 97 -19.02 16.88 14.79
CA ALA A 97 -18.38 15.73 14.14
C ALA A 97 -19.33 15.05 13.14
N MET A 98 -18.77 14.48 12.06
CA MET A 98 -19.56 13.77 11.04
C MET A 98 -19.13 12.30 10.99
N PRO A 99 -20.03 11.36 11.32
CA PRO A 99 -19.77 9.94 11.14
C PRO A 99 -19.82 9.57 9.66
N GLY A 100 -19.14 8.50 9.29
CA GLY A 100 -19.23 7.96 7.95
C GLY A 100 -18.72 6.53 7.87
N ILE A 101 -18.81 5.99 6.68
CA ILE A 101 -18.32 4.65 6.36
C ILE A 101 -17.78 4.64 4.94
N THR A 102 -16.71 3.87 4.73
CA THR A 102 -16.14 3.62 3.42
C THR A 102 -16.17 2.13 3.10
N ALA A 103 -16.32 1.81 1.82
CA ALA A 103 -16.14 0.47 1.27
C ALA A 103 -15.15 0.57 0.11
N ILE A 104 -14.06 -0.17 0.17
CA ILE A 104 -12.95 -0.10 -0.78
C ILE A 104 -12.67 -1.49 -1.36
N ASN A 105 -12.48 -1.57 -2.66
CA ASN A 105 -11.92 -2.75 -3.33
C ASN A 105 -10.79 -2.31 -4.26
N THR A 106 -9.63 -2.94 -4.11
CA THR A 106 -8.50 -2.75 -5.03
C THR A 106 -8.34 -3.98 -5.91
N SER A 107 -8.58 -3.81 -7.20
CA SER A 107 -8.44 -4.87 -8.20
C SER A 107 -7.10 -4.74 -8.91
N LEU A 108 -6.38 -5.84 -9.10
CA LEU A 108 -5.23 -5.90 -10.00
C LEU A 108 -5.75 -6.16 -11.43
N ALA A 109 -5.79 -5.10 -12.25
CA ALA A 109 -6.28 -5.18 -13.62
C ALA A 109 -5.24 -5.79 -14.56
N HIS A 110 -3.96 -5.50 -14.31
CA HIS A 110 -2.83 -6.07 -15.04
C HIS A 110 -1.63 -6.22 -14.11
N VAL A 111 -0.96 -7.37 -14.19
CA VAL A 111 0.32 -7.61 -13.52
C VAL A 111 1.20 -8.38 -14.47
N ASP A 112 2.28 -7.78 -14.91
CA ASP A 112 3.35 -8.42 -15.68
C ASP A 112 4.61 -8.51 -14.82
N VAL A 113 5.23 -9.70 -14.82
CA VAL A 113 6.43 -9.98 -14.02
C VAL A 113 7.41 -10.70 -14.91
N ASP A 114 8.66 -10.24 -14.95
CA ASP A 114 9.75 -10.91 -15.64
C ASP A 114 10.99 -11.02 -14.73
N ASP A 115 11.26 -12.24 -14.27
CA ASP A 115 12.41 -12.55 -13.42
C ASP A 115 13.62 -13.08 -14.24
N GLY A 116 13.44 -13.23 -15.57
CA GLY A 116 14.43 -13.82 -16.47
C GLY A 116 14.60 -15.34 -16.31
N LEU A 117 13.74 -15.99 -15.49
CA LEU A 117 13.76 -17.42 -15.20
C LEU A 117 12.44 -18.12 -15.62
N GLY A 118 11.62 -17.47 -16.43
CA GLY A 118 10.29 -17.95 -16.86
C GLY A 118 9.24 -17.82 -15.75
N ASN A 119 9.36 -16.81 -14.90
CA ASN A 119 8.45 -16.48 -13.79
C ASN A 119 8.34 -17.63 -12.76
N THR A 120 9.43 -18.34 -12.52
CA THR A 120 9.54 -19.39 -11.51
C THR A 120 9.82 -18.82 -10.11
N ALA A 121 10.54 -17.69 -10.04
CA ALA A 121 10.82 -16.98 -8.80
C ALA A 121 9.66 -16.06 -8.40
N LEU A 122 9.01 -15.43 -9.41
CA LEU A 122 7.87 -14.54 -9.22
C LEU A 122 6.76 -14.89 -10.19
N SER A 123 5.56 -14.98 -9.68
CA SER A 123 4.36 -15.22 -10.48
C SER A 123 3.20 -14.38 -9.97
N SER A 124 2.27 -14.03 -10.85
CA SER A 124 1.19 -13.09 -10.54
C SER A 124 -0.18 -13.61 -10.94
N ARG A 125 -1.20 -13.00 -10.35
CA ARG A 125 -2.60 -13.19 -10.70
C ARG A 125 -3.30 -11.83 -10.76
N ALA A 126 -4.09 -11.57 -11.80
CA ALA A 126 -5.04 -10.47 -11.86
C ALA A 126 -6.37 -10.86 -11.19
N GLY A 127 -7.16 -9.88 -10.78
CA GLY A 127 -8.49 -10.10 -10.22
C GLY A 127 -8.89 -9.08 -9.15
N PHE A 128 -10.04 -9.32 -8.54
CA PHE A 128 -10.57 -8.50 -7.44
C PHE A 128 -9.78 -8.77 -6.15
N GLY A 129 -9.46 -7.70 -5.43
CA GLY A 129 -8.82 -7.76 -4.12
C GLY A 129 -9.81 -7.95 -2.98
N ASP A 130 -9.28 -7.86 -1.76
CA ASP A 130 -10.09 -7.94 -0.55
C ASP A 130 -11.03 -6.73 -0.44
N LEU A 131 -12.17 -6.93 0.22
CA LEU A 131 -13.09 -5.85 0.54
C LEU A 131 -12.66 -5.20 1.85
N VAL A 132 -12.43 -3.89 1.82
CA VAL A 132 -12.14 -3.11 3.03
C VAL A 132 -13.36 -2.30 3.42
N ILE A 133 -13.75 -2.40 4.69
CA ILE A 133 -14.82 -1.59 5.28
C ILE A 133 -14.20 -0.74 6.39
N GLY A 134 -14.41 0.59 6.31
CA GLY A 134 -13.85 1.56 7.25
C GLY A 134 -14.91 2.51 7.83
N PRO A 135 -15.45 2.26 9.03
CA PRO A 135 -16.18 3.30 9.75
C PRO A 135 -15.23 4.42 10.17
N PHE A 136 -15.66 5.67 9.97
CA PHE A 136 -14.85 6.84 10.31
C PHE A 136 -15.61 7.91 11.07
N LEU A 137 -14.86 8.78 11.71
CA LEU A 137 -15.34 10.01 12.33
C LEU A 137 -14.51 11.19 11.82
N GLN A 138 -15.12 12.07 11.07
CA GLN A 138 -14.58 13.38 10.74
C GLN A 138 -14.76 14.30 11.93
N LEU A 139 -13.66 14.76 12.53
CA LEU A 139 -13.69 15.65 13.68
C LEU A 139 -14.02 17.10 13.24
N PRO A 140 -14.58 17.92 14.14
CA PRO A 140 -14.85 19.32 13.84
C PRO A 140 -13.56 20.05 13.43
N THR A 141 -13.67 20.92 12.43
CA THR A 141 -12.55 21.78 12.02
C THR A 141 -12.18 22.73 13.15
N ILE A 142 -10.91 22.76 13.51
CA ILE A 142 -10.36 23.80 14.38
C ILE A 142 -10.04 25.01 13.50
N THR A 143 -10.58 26.15 13.87
CA THR A 143 -10.43 27.42 13.13
C THR A 143 -9.60 28.43 13.90
N ARG A 144 -9.01 29.38 13.19
CA ARG A 144 -8.38 30.57 13.77
C ARG A 144 -9.45 31.58 14.20
N ALA A 145 -9.02 32.64 14.86
CA ALA A 145 -9.89 33.72 15.31
C ALA A 145 -10.61 34.43 14.14
N ASP A 146 -10.03 34.41 12.94
CA ASP A 146 -10.63 34.98 11.71
C ASP A 146 -11.58 34.01 11.00
N GLY A 147 -11.83 32.83 11.56
CA GLY A 147 -12.67 31.78 10.99
C GLY A 147 -12.00 30.91 9.93
N SER A 148 -10.76 31.19 9.54
CA SER A 148 -10.02 30.36 8.58
C SER A 148 -9.63 29.00 9.21
N PRO A 149 -9.54 27.92 8.41
CA PRO A 149 -9.17 26.61 8.94
C PRO A 149 -7.73 26.62 9.46
N LEU A 150 -7.52 26.01 10.62
CA LEU A 150 -6.21 25.74 11.21
C LEU A 150 -5.87 24.26 11.12
N LEU A 151 -6.80 23.39 11.50
CA LEU A 151 -6.58 21.94 11.54
C LEU A 151 -7.89 21.21 11.26
N THR A 152 -7.84 20.25 10.36
CA THR A 152 -8.90 19.25 10.15
C THR A 152 -8.36 17.86 10.46
N GLN A 153 -9.23 16.95 10.90
CA GLN A 153 -8.81 15.65 11.42
C GLN A 153 -9.87 14.60 11.16
N ARG A 154 -9.43 13.38 10.86
CA ARG A 154 -10.27 12.19 10.72
C ARG A 154 -9.62 11.01 11.42
N VAL A 155 -10.43 10.16 12.06
CA VAL A 155 -10.06 8.84 12.51
C VAL A 155 -10.92 7.81 11.77
N GLU A 156 -10.31 6.69 11.38
CA GLU A 156 -10.99 5.62 10.65
C GLU A 156 -10.41 4.27 11.07
N ALA A 157 -11.21 3.22 11.00
CA ALA A 157 -10.82 1.87 11.38
C ALA A 157 -11.11 0.92 10.23
N ASP A 158 -10.15 0.75 9.33
CA ASP A 158 -10.26 -0.14 8.18
C ASP A 158 -10.13 -1.61 8.58
N ILE A 159 -11.08 -2.43 8.12
CA ILE A 159 -11.08 -3.88 8.27
C ILE A 159 -11.08 -4.49 6.87
N ALA A 160 -10.02 -5.20 6.51
CA ALA A 160 -9.94 -5.97 5.27
C ALA A 160 -10.53 -7.37 5.48
N ILE A 161 -11.49 -7.70 4.65
CA ILE A 161 -12.21 -8.99 4.63
C ILE A 161 -11.61 -9.82 3.49
N PRO A 162 -11.08 -11.03 3.74
CA PRO A 162 -10.34 -11.83 2.77
C PRO A 162 -11.27 -12.53 1.76
N VAL A 163 -11.91 -11.75 0.89
CA VAL A 163 -12.80 -12.24 -0.17
C VAL A 163 -12.20 -12.11 -1.56
N GLY A 164 -10.99 -11.57 -1.64
CA GLY A 164 -10.26 -11.34 -2.87
C GLY A 164 -9.75 -12.63 -3.53
N ALA A 165 -9.35 -12.49 -4.78
CA ALA A 165 -8.78 -13.59 -5.54
C ALA A 165 -7.41 -13.97 -5.00
N TYR A 166 -7.27 -15.20 -4.52
CA TYR A 166 -6.04 -15.76 -3.97
C TYR A 166 -5.69 -17.11 -4.63
N ASP A 167 -4.41 -17.32 -4.88
CA ASP A 167 -3.85 -18.59 -5.34
C ASP A 167 -2.49 -18.79 -4.64
N ARG A 168 -2.35 -19.82 -3.80
CA ARG A 168 -1.13 -20.11 -3.06
C ARG A 168 0.10 -20.32 -3.94
N ASN A 169 -0.11 -20.67 -5.23
CA ASN A 169 0.98 -20.89 -6.18
C ASN A 169 1.43 -19.59 -6.88
N ARG A 170 0.88 -18.44 -6.47
CA ARG A 170 1.23 -17.13 -7.00
C ARG A 170 1.87 -16.28 -5.91
N SER A 171 2.96 -15.61 -6.27
CA SER A 171 3.66 -14.70 -5.35
C SER A 171 2.93 -13.37 -5.18
N ILE A 172 2.23 -12.90 -6.22
CA ILE A 172 1.47 -11.65 -6.23
C ILE A 172 0.01 -11.98 -6.45
N ASN A 173 -0.81 -11.71 -5.45
CA ASN A 173 -2.25 -11.94 -5.42
C ASN A 173 -3.01 -10.65 -5.21
N PRO A 174 -4.23 -10.48 -5.78
CA PRO A 174 -5.13 -9.38 -5.45
C PRO A 174 -5.63 -9.43 -4.02
N GLY A 175 -5.98 -10.61 -3.51
CA GLY A 175 -6.41 -10.87 -2.14
C GLY A 175 -5.30 -11.47 -1.29
N SER A 176 -5.33 -11.20 0.01
CA SER A 176 -4.33 -11.63 0.99
C SER A 176 -4.64 -12.97 1.63
N ASN A 177 -5.91 -13.43 1.58
CA ASN A 177 -6.43 -14.63 2.22
C ASN A 177 -6.38 -14.61 3.77
N PHE A 178 -6.27 -13.41 4.35
CA PHE A 178 -6.34 -13.22 5.81
C PHE A 178 -6.98 -11.87 6.14
N TRP A 179 -7.56 -11.78 7.32
CA TRP A 179 -8.12 -10.54 7.86
C TRP A 179 -7.02 -9.55 8.19
N SER A 180 -7.25 -8.26 7.94
CA SER A 180 -6.35 -7.19 8.41
C SER A 180 -7.13 -6.08 9.08
N PHE A 181 -6.50 -5.43 10.05
CA PHE A 181 -7.02 -4.26 10.74
C PHE A 181 -6.01 -3.11 10.58
N ASN A 182 -6.47 -2.01 9.97
CA ASN A 182 -5.62 -0.88 9.60
C ASN A 182 -6.23 0.46 10.03
N PRO A 183 -6.31 0.73 11.36
CA PRO A 183 -6.79 2.01 11.86
C PRO A 183 -5.83 3.13 11.48
N TYR A 184 -6.39 4.34 11.25
CA TYR A 184 -5.59 5.49 10.95
C TYR A 184 -6.10 6.80 11.57
N TYR A 185 -5.16 7.74 11.67
CA TYR A 185 -5.42 9.14 11.92
C TYR A 185 -4.91 9.96 10.73
N ALA A 186 -5.78 10.80 10.17
CA ALA A 186 -5.44 11.72 9.11
C ALA A 186 -5.70 13.16 9.53
N ALA A 187 -4.81 14.07 9.14
CA ALA A 187 -4.94 15.48 9.46
C ALA A 187 -4.37 16.38 8.37
N THR A 188 -4.95 17.57 8.22
CA THR A 188 -4.39 18.67 7.44
C THR A 188 -4.24 19.89 8.33
N TYR A 189 -3.04 20.45 8.37
CA TYR A 189 -2.71 21.68 9.09
C TYR A 189 -2.38 22.81 8.11
N TRP A 190 -3.02 23.96 8.26
CA TRP A 190 -2.79 25.16 7.46
C TRP A 190 -1.82 26.11 8.15
N PHE A 191 -0.62 26.28 7.60
CA PHE A 191 0.36 27.28 8.04
C PHE A 191 -0.11 28.71 7.66
N SER A 192 -0.74 28.81 6.48
CA SER A 192 -1.30 30.05 5.92
C SER A 192 -2.48 29.70 5.00
N PRO A 193 -3.20 30.69 4.44
CA PRO A 193 -4.26 30.44 3.47
C PRO A 193 -3.81 29.67 2.21
N LYS A 194 -2.50 29.71 1.88
CA LYS A 194 -1.96 29.05 0.69
C LYS A 194 -1.13 27.80 1.01
N TRP A 195 -0.56 27.68 2.19
CA TRP A 195 0.31 26.58 2.55
C TRP A 195 -0.31 25.69 3.61
N SER A 196 -0.34 24.39 3.33
CA SER A 196 -0.77 23.40 4.30
C SER A 196 0.04 22.09 4.16
N ALA A 197 0.03 21.30 5.23
CA ALA A 197 0.56 19.96 5.20
C ALA A 197 -0.51 18.97 5.62
N SER A 198 -0.58 17.86 4.92
CA SER A 198 -1.48 16.75 5.21
C SER A 198 -0.68 15.50 5.55
N GLY A 199 -1.22 14.68 6.44
CA GLY A 199 -0.63 13.40 6.77
C GLY A 199 -1.69 12.40 7.20
N ARG A 200 -1.49 11.14 6.80
CA ARG A 200 -2.24 9.97 7.28
C ARG A 200 -1.24 9.01 7.89
N PHE A 201 -1.47 8.63 9.14
CA PHE A 201 -0.65 7.71 9.91
C PHE A 201 -1.48 6.46 10.20
N MET A 202 -0.99 5.32 9.77
CA MET A 202 -1.70 4.05 9.73
C MET A 202 -0.92 2.99 10.50
N TYR A 203 -1.62 2.18 11.27
CA TYR A 203 -1.12 0.97 11.88
C TYR A 203 -1.76 -0.24 11.21
N LEU A 204 -0.98 -1.28 10.95
CA LEU A 204 -1.45 -2.51 10.33
C LEU A 204 -1.23 -3.69 11.26
N TRP A 205 -2.29 -4.42 11.52
CA TRP A 205 -2.27 -5.76 12.10
C TRP A 205 -2.87 -6.76 11.11
N ASN A 206 -2.30 -7.97 11.05
CA ASN A 206 -2.71 -9.04 10.15
C ASN A 206 -3.10 -10.28 10.93
N GLY A 207 -4.13 -10.96 10.48
CA GLY A 207 -4.52 -12.29 10.93
C GLY A 207 -3.66 -13.38 10.30
N LYS A 208 -3.96 -14.62 10.64
CA LYS A 208 -3.30 -15.78 10.05
C LYS A 208 -3.86 -16.09 8.65
N ASN A 209 -2.98 -16.56 7.79
CA ASN A 209 -3.30 -17.20 6.52
C ASN A 209 -3.13 -18.72 6.70
N ASP A 210 -4.22 -19.46 6.70
CA ASP A 210 -4.24 -20.91 6.88
C ASP A 210 -4.01 -21.70 5.57
N ASP A 211 -3.81 -20.99 4.44
CA ASP A 211 -3.38 -21.55 3.16
C ASP A 211 -2.18 -20.75 2.62
N PRO A 212 -0.99 -20.86 3.25
CA PRO A 212 0.19 -20.06 2.90
C PRO A 212 0.62 -20.23 1.45
N GLN A 213 1.24 -19.19 0.89
CA GLN A 213 1.87 -19.27 -0.42
C GLN A 213 2.88 -20.43 -0.48
N ALA A 214 2.96 -21.09 -1.63
CA ALA A 214 3.85 -22.25 -1.85
C ALA A 214 5.33 -21.96 -1.53
N GLY A 215 5.75 -20.70 -1.59
CA GLY A 215 7.09 -20.25 -1.19
C GLY A 215 7.43 -20.50 0.29
N PHE A 216 6.43 -20.71 1.14
CA PHE A 216 6.61 -21.11 2.56
C PHE A 216 6.74 -22.63 2.74
N GLY A 217 6.81 -23.40 1.64
CA GLY A 217 6.98 -24.86 1.69
C GLY A 217 5.75 -25.59 2.24
N ASN A 218 5.95 -26.38 3.29
CA ASN A 218 4.89 -27.16 3.94
C ASN A 218 4.32 -26.48 5.20
N ALA A 219 4.44 -25.16 5.31
CA ALA A 219 3.87 -24.42 6.43
C ALA A 219 2.34 -24.62 6.49
N SER A 220 1.80 -24.78 7.69
CA SER A 220 0.36 -24.89 7.94
C SER A 220 -0.32 -23.51 8.03
N ASP A 221 0.40 -22.53 8.56
CA ASP A 221 -0.06 -21.14 8.60
C ASP A 221 1.08 -20.13 8.48
N THR A 222 0.73 -18.92 8.07
CA THR A 222 1.61 -17.75 8.15
C THR A 222 0.85 -16.56 8.72
N GLN A 223 1.57 -15.65 9.38
CA GLN A 223 1.02 -14.39 9.83
C GLN A 223 2.00 -13.27 9.49
N ALA A 224 1.61 -12.39 8.56
CA ALA A 224 2.40 -11.22 8.21
C ALA A 224 2.60 -10.31 9.42
N GLY A 225 3.79 -9.76 9.58
CA GLY A 225 4.11 -8.92 10.72
C GLY A 225 3.33 -7.60 10.72
N GLN A 226 3.36 -6.95 11.87
CA GLN A 226 2.72 -5.65 12.07
C GLN A 226 3.57 -4.54 11.46
N ALA A 227 2.91 -3.51 10.91
CA ALA A 227 3.57 -2.41 10.24
C ALA A 227 2.98 -1.04 10.63
N LEU A 228 3.81 -0.01 10.51
CA LEU A 228 3.39 1.37 10.48
C LEU A 228 3.63 1.92 9.08
N HIS A 229 2.69 2.70 8.58
CA HIS A 229 2.87 3.40 7.32
C HIS A 229 2.21 4.78 7.34
N ALA A 230 2.67 5.66 6.46
CA ALA A 230 2.17 7.02 6.39
C ALA A 230 2.21 7.56 4.96
N ASN A 231 1.22 8.41 4.64
CA ASN A 231 1.23 9.29 3.46
C ASN A 231 1.37 10.73 3.93
N LEU A 232 2.20 11.52 3.26
CA LEU A 232 2.52 12.89 3.63
C LEU A 232 2.47 13.79 2.40
N THR A 233 1.98 15.03 2.57
CA THR A 233 1.93 16.03 1.51
C THR A 233 2.21 17.41 2.08
N LEU A 234 3.16 18.12 1.50
CA LEU A 234 3.30 19.57 1.65
C LEU A 234 2.69 20.22 0.41
N GLN A 235 1.69 21.06 0.57
CA GLN A 235 0.88 21.57 -0.54
C GLN A 235 0.77 23.08 -0.55
N TYR A 236 0.70 23.64 -1.77
CA TYR A 236 0.53 25.06 -2.06
C TYR A 236 -0.70 25.27 -2.94
N ALA A 237 -1.67 26.01 -2.44
CA ALA A 237 -2.84 26.45 -3.20
C ALA A 237 -2.44 27.60 -4.15
N VAL A 238 -2.36 27.31 -5.43
CA VAL A 238 -2.09 28.29 -6.48
C VAL A 238 -3.28 29.24 -6.59
N ASN A 239 -4.48 28.66 -6.64
CA ASN A 239 -5.77 29.33 -6.63
C ASN A 239 -6.83 28.41 -5.97
N GLU A 240 -8.11 28.77 -6.06
CA GLU A 240 -9.21 28.00 -5.45
C GLU A 240 -9.39 26.61 -6.08
N GLN A 241 -8.93 26.38 -7.30
CA GLN A 241 -9.11 25.14 -8.04
C GLN A 241 -7.84 24.27 -8.06
N LEU A 242 -6.65 24.91 -8.09
CA LEU A 242 -5.37 24.21 -8.31
C LEU A 242 -4.50 24.28 -7.07
N SER A 243 -4.08 23.11 -6.60
CA SER A 243 -3.01 22.94 -5.61
C SER A 243 -1.88 22.09 -6.19
N LEU A 244 -0.65 22.44 -5.84
CA LEU A 244 0.55 21.69 -6.16
C LEU A 244 1.14 21.13 -4.87
N GLY A 245 1.77 19.95 -4.92
CA GLY A 245 2.30 19.29 -3.73
C GLY A 245 3.62 18.58 -3.96
N LEU A 246 4.39 18.51 -2.86
CA LEU A 246 5.45 17.56 -2.66
C LEU A 246 4.88 16.43 -1.81
N ASN A 247 4.82 15.22 -2.36
CA ASN A 247 4.18 14.07 -1.76
C ASN A 247 5.20 13.02 -1.38
N GLY A 248 4.89 12.21 -0.40
CA GLY A 248 5.70 11.07 -0.01
C GLY A 248 4.90 10.05 0.74
N TYR A 249 5.45 8.85 0.85
CA TYR A 249 4.95 7.82 1.74
C TYR A 249 6.12 7.06 2.38
N TRP A 250 5.80 6.36 3.45
CA TRP A 250 6.74 5.56 4.20
C TRP A 250 6.03 4.32 4.76
N LEU A 251 6.73 3.20 4.74
CA LEU A 251 6.31 1.92 5.33
C LEU A 251 7.46 1.33 6.13
N LYS A 252 7.16 0.76 7.30
CA LYS A 252 8.07 -0.06 8.06
C LYS A 252 7.29 -1.15 8.82
N GLN A 253 7.54 -2.39 8.46
CA GLN A 253 7.17 -3.55 9.26
C GLN A 253 8.11 -3.62 10.47
N PHE A 254 7.57 -3.76 11.68
CA PHE A 254 8.37 -3.73 12.91
C PHE A 254 8.37 -5.05 13.67
N THR A 255 7.39 -5.94 13.47
CA THR A 255 7.45 -7.32 13.94
C THR A 255 7.79 -8.27 12.79
N ASP A 256 8.40 -9.41 13.10
CA ASP A 256 8.70 -10.42 12.11
C ASP A 256 7.41 -11.10 11.60
N THR A 257 7.45 -11.61 10.38
CA THR A 257 6.45 -12.56 9.87
C THR A 257 6.60 -13.88 10.61
N GLN A 258 5.48 -14.48 10.98
CA GLN A 258 5.44 -15.80 11.62
C GLN A 258 5.10 -16.90 10.59
N VAL A 259 5.73 -18.05 10.76
CA VAL A 259 5.46 -19.30 10.04
C VAL A 259 5.25 -20.39 11.09
N ASP A 260 4.11 -21.06 11.07
CA ASP A 260 3.70 -22.07 12.07
C ASP A 260 3.86 -21.55 13.51
N GLY A 261 3.52 -20.26 13.73
CA GLY A 261 3.61 -19.60 15.02
C GLY A 261 5.01 -19.20 15.48
N HIS A 262 6.05 -19.35 14.64
CA HIS A 262 7.43 -18.98 14.95
C HIS A 262 7.88 -17.77 14.13
N ASP A 263 8.52 -16.81 14.79
CA ASP A 263 9.08 -15.62 14.12
C ASP A 263 10.19 -16.01 13.13
N VAL A 264 10.10 -15.51 11.91
CA VAL A 264 11.09 -15.69 10.86
C VAL A 264 11.82 -14.37 10.64
N SER A 265 13.05 -14.29 11.16
CA SER A 265 13.88 -13.09 11.01
C SER A 265 14.24 -12.82 9.55
N GLY A 266 14.45 -11.53 9.22
CA GLY A 266 14.88 -11.11 7.90
C GLY A 266 13.75 -10.98 6.87
N ARG A 267 12.48 -10.95 7.28
CA ARG A 267 11.32 -10.80 6.39
C ARG A 267 10.56 -9.46 6.55
N LYS A 268 11.10 -8.52 7.30
CA LYS A 268 10.48 -7.21 7.50
C LYS A 268 10.55 -6.35 6.25
N GLU A 269 9.42 -5.83 5.84
CA GLU A 269 9.33 -4.91 4.71
C GLU A 269 9.56 -3.46 5.15
N LYS A 270 10.22 -2.70 4.28
CA LYS A 270 10.43 -1.27 4.44
C LYS A 270 10.52 -0.62 3.07
N VAL A 271 10.00 0.61 2.94
CA VAL A 271 10.19 1.48 1.78
C VAL A 271 9.80 2.90 2.15
N TRP A 272 10.35 3.88 1.46
CA TRP A 272 9.84 5.23 1.42
C TRP A 272 9.86 5.77 -0.01
N ALA A 273 9.06 6.78 -0.27
CA ALA A 273 9.01 7.43 -1.56
C ALA A 273 8.81 8.93 -1.41
N ILE A 274 9.30 9.65 -2.42
CA ILE A 274 9.07 11.07 -2.59
C ILE A 274 8.62 11.33 -4.02
N GLY A 275 7.82 12.36 -4.22
CA GLY A 275 7.35 12.73 -5.53
C GLY A 275 6.56 14.02 -5.53
N SER A 276 5.95 14.32 -6.65
CA SER A 276 5.15 15.51 -6.84
C SER A 276 3.70 15.14 -7.15
N GLY A 277 2.81 16.09 -6.89
CA GLY A 277 1.41 15.92 -7.22
C GLY A 277 0.71 17.23 -7.51
N LEU A 278 -0.46 17.09 -8.08
CA LEU A 278 -1.40 18.19 -8.25
C LEU A 278 -2.81 17.73 -7.86
N LEU A 279 -3.60 18.68 -7.35
CA LEU A 279 -5.03 18.52 -7.18
C LEU A 279 -5.71 19.61 -8.01
N TYR A 280 -6.73 19.23 -8.78
CA TYR A 280 -7.59 20.14 -9.51
C TYR A 280 -9.05 19.90 -9.15
N ALA A 281 -9.67 20.89 -8.51
CA ALA A 281 -11.09 20.89 -8.18
C ALA A 281 -11.86 21.55 -9.32
N PHE A 282 -12.58 20.76 -10.13
CA PHE A 282 -13.50 21.28 -11.14
C PHE A 282 -14.63 22.08 -10.47
N ASN A 283 -15.11 21.55 -9.37
CA ASN A 283 -16.06 22.13 -8.42
C ASN A 283 -15.97 21.36 -7.09
N LYS A 284 -16.88 21.61 -6.14
CA LYS A 284 -16.90 20.91 -4.84
C LYS A 284 -17.29 19.43 -4.94
N GLU A 285 -17.91 19.01 -6.03
CA GLU A 285 -18.39 17.65 -6.25
C GLU A 285 -17.40 16.79 -7.06
N ASN A 286 -16.50 17.42 -7.82
CA ASN A 286 -15.59 16.76 -8.76
C ASN A 286 -14.16 17.25 -8.55
N VAL A 287 -13.29 16.34 -8.09
CA VAL A 287 -11.89 16.63 -7.78
C VAL A 287 -11.01 15.57 -8.43
N LEU A 288 -9.98 16.00 -9.14
CA LEU A 288 -8.94 15.16 -9.72
C LEU A 288 -7.65 15.38 -8.95
N THR A 289 -6.98 14.29 -8.61
CA THR A 289 -5.62 14.31 -8.05
C THR A 289 -4.70 13.45 -8.91
N VAL A 290 -3.48 13.94 -9.16
CA VAL A 290 -2.42 13.21 -9.87
C VAL A 290 -1.17 13.25 -9.02
N ASN A 291 -0.63 12.08 -8.69
CA ASN A 291 0.58 11.93 -7.88
C ASN A 291 1.60 11.05 -8.59
N SER A 292 2.87 11.44 -8.55
CA SER A 292 3.99 10.59 -8.95
C SER A 292 4.87 10.33 -7.75
N TYR A 293 5.51 9.15 -7.70
CA TYR A 293 6.40 8.73 -6.61
C TYR A 293 7.60 7.99 -7.15
N PHE A 294 8.74 8.19 -6.49
CA PHE A 294 10.01 7.50 -6.71
C PHE A 294 10.37 6.80 -5.42
N GLU A 295 10.29 5.46 -5.41
CA GLU A 295 10.61 4.64 -4.25
C GLU A 295 12.11 4.56 -4.00
N GLN A 296 12.49 4.46 -2.72
CA GLN A 296 13.86 4.35 -2.25
C GLN A 296 13.94 3.51 -0.98
N GLY A 297 15.09 2.86 -0.79
CA GLY A 297 15.42 2.15 0.44
C GLY A 297 14.47 1.01 0.75
N ALA A 298 14.02 0.32 -0.29
CA ALA A 298 13.18 -0.86 -0.14
C ALA A 298 14.00 -2.03 0.42
N GLU A 299 13.42 -2.72 1.42
CA GLU A 299 13.93 -3.95 2.01
C GLU A 299 12.82 -5.01 1.89
N ASN A 300 13.17 -6.24 1.45
CA ASN A 300 12.24 -7.37 1.21
C ASN A 300 11.06 -7.02 0.30
N ARG A 301 11.26 -6.12 -0.67
CA ARG A 301 10.22 -5.73 -1.62
C ARG A 301 10.81 -5.12 -2.89
N THR A 302 9.94 -4.91 -3.87
CA THR A 302 10.29 -4.17 -5.09
C THR A 302 10.54 -2.70 -4.80
N GLU A 303 11.35 -2.08 -5.65
CA GLU A 303 11.61 -0.63 -5.66
C GLU A 303 11.44 -0.09 -7.09
N GLY A 304 10.67 0.97 -7.22
CA GLY A 304 10.36 1.52 -8.54
C GLY A 304 9.68 2.88 -8.51
N ASN A 305 8.89 3.13 -9.55
CA ASN A 305 8.14 4.37 -9.72
C ASN A 305 6.64 4.08 -9.71
N LYS A 306 5.85 5.03 -9.23
CA LYS A 306 4.41 4.92 -9.16
C LYS A 306 3.74 6.19 -9.65
N LEU A 307 2.67 6.04 -10.44
CA LEU A 307 1.74 7.10 -10.83
C LEU A 307 0.36 6.74 -10.29
N VAL A 308 -0.28 7.71 -9.64
CA VAL A 308 -1.64 7.58 -9.10
C VAL A 308 -2.51 8.67 -9.69
N LEU A 309 -3.58 8.29 -10.36
CA LEU A 309 -4.68 9.18 -10.73
C LEU A 309 -5.83 8.87 -9.78
N ASN A 310 -6.43 9.90 -9.19
CA ASN A 310 -7.56 9.76 -8.32
C ASN A 310 -8.65 10.74 -8.73
N PHE A 311 -9.88 10.28 -8.83
CA PHE A 311 -11.05 11.09 -9.14
C PHE A 311 -12.13 10.87 -8.09
N LEU A 312 -12.48 11.94 -7.38
CA LEU A 312 -13.58 11.99 -6.42
C LEU A 312 -14.81 12.61 -7.07
N HIS A 313 -15.94 11.95 -6.94
CA HIS A 313 -17.25 12.43 -7.39
C HIS A 313 -18.31 12.29 -6.30
N LYS A 314 -19.06 13.34 -6.04
CA LYS A 314 -20.27 13.29 -5.19
C LYS A 314 -21.44 12.76 -6.01
N LEU A 315 -22.12 11.72 -5.49
CA LEU A 315 -23.30 11.10 -6.10
C LEU A 315 -24.59 11.86 -5.79
#